data_d2544f3b627536b2766bee1541ecf2bf
#
_entry.id   d2544f3b627536b2766bee1541ecf2bf
#
_cell.length_a   1.000
_cell.length_b   1.000
_cell.length_c   1.000
_cell.angle_alpha   90.00
_cell.angle_beta   90.00
_cell.angle_gamma   90.00
#
_symmetry.space_group_name_H-M   'P 1'
#
loop_
_entity.id
_entity.type
_entity.pdbx_description
1 polymer ?
#
loop_
_entity_poly.entity_id
_entity_poly.type
_entity_poly.pdbx_seq_one_letter_code
_entity_poly.pdbx_strand_id
1 'polypeptide(L)'
;MSSHSESSIATVITALQDTEAFRAQVTAHQHRQLAGNTPPWQGTGLKLEAGQHYSVFASGRIQWSRRHPDLHGGPRFHLWARVAPGGAIVNLRQDTDSFIADHSGELELGIYMGMWQNDRGDLASDLAAYARLEGALEVSLLIWRGTASGGLAALLAAGADHAALSAELKHLEHPQTPPPGWSYLVEAGQAEIYRQAETDKDQPCIHLTGADEQGIIVREVDFPLTPDTRISWRWQVDQHPSEVPEDTPYTHDYVSVAAEFEDGRDLTWIWSSSLPPGHHFACPIKAWSARETHFVVRSGANEFGQWVAESRPVYADVAAAIGPPPARIVRIWLIVVATFQHGSFDASVAEITLHDGAQRLQVL
;
A
#
# COMPACT_ATOMS: atom_id res chain seq x y z
N MET A 1 1.53 31.01 -19.11
CA MET A 1 0.78 30.86 -17.86
C MET A 1 1.83 30.68 -16.78
N SER A 2 1.94 31.64 -15.86
CA SER A 2 2.96 31.61 -14.79
C SER A 2 2.59 30.51 -13.80
N SER A 3 3.39 29.47 -13.72
CA SER A 3 3.34 28.53 -12.61
C SER A 3 3.71 29.31 -11.35
N HIS A 4 2.74 29.71 -10.57
CA HIS A 4 3.02 30.06 -9.19
C HIS A 4 3.56 28.79 -8.54
N SER A 5 4.85 28.78 -8.23
CA SER A 5 5.44 27.76 -7.37
C SER A 5 4.69 27.85 -6.04
N GLU A 6 3.88 26.86 -5.75
CA GLU A 6 3.21 26.75 -4.46
C GLU A 6 4.28 26.75 -3.36
N SER A 7 4.11 27.56 -2.32
CA SER A 7 5.05 27.61 -1.21
C SER A 7 5.11 26.23 -0.54
N SER A 8 6.29 25.78 -0.14
CA SER A 8 6.38 24.48 0.56
C SER A 8 5.55 24.49 1.84
N ILE A 9 5.01 23.34 2.22
CA ILE A 9 4.24 23.20 3.47
C ILE A 9 5.07 23.65 4.69
N ALA A 10 6.39 23.43 4.68
CA ALA A 10 7.30 23.91 5.72
C ALA A 10 7.30 25.44 5.81
N THR A 11 7.28 26.13 4.68
CA THR A 11 7.20 27.60 4.62
C THR A 11 5.89 28.09 5.21
N VAL A 12 4.78 27.46 4.89
CA VAL A 12 3.46 27.81 5.42
C VAL A 12 3.38 27.59 6.92
N ILE A 13 3.86 26.46 7.43
CA ILE A 13 3.92 26.17 8.87
C ILE A 13 4.79 27.21 9.59
N THR A 14 5.95 27.57 9.02
CA THR A 14 6.84 28.58 9.59
C THR A 14 6.17 29.96 9.65
N ALA A 15 5.40 30.34 8.63
CA ALA A 15 4.67 31.60 8.63
C ALA A 15 3.54 31.64 9.67
N LEU A 16 2.97 30.50 10.00
CA LEU A 16 1.86 30.38 10.93
C LEU A 16 2.26 30.19 12.39
N GLN A 17 3.48 29.72 12.67
CA GLN A 17 3.92 29.28 14.01
C GLN A 17 3.74 30.35 15.12
N ASP A 18 3.81 31.62 14.74
CA ASP A 18 3.66 32.74 15.65
C ASP A 18 2.23 33.27 15.79
N THR A 19 1.29 32.72 15.02
CA THR A 19 -0.12 33.10 15.13
C THR A 19 -0.79 32.49 16.35
N GLU A 20 -1.82 33.18 16.88
CA GLU A 20 -2.61 32.68 18.01
C GLU A 20 -3.32 31.36 17.63
N ALA A 21 -3.85 31.26 16.42
CA ALA A 21 -4.51 30.06 15.93
C ALA A 21 -3.57 28.83 15.96
N PHE A 22 -2.34 28.99 15.51
CA PHE A 22 -1.36 27.90 15.53
C PHE A 22 -1.03 27.47 16.96
N ARG A 23 -0.69 28.41 17.83
CA ARG A 23 -0.35 28.13 19.24
C ARG A 23 -1.51 27.50 20.03
N ALA A 24 -2.74 27.80 19.66
CA ALA A 24 -3.93 27.20 20.27
C ALA A 24 -4.13 25.73 19.87
N GLN A 25 -3.68 25.34 18.68
CA GLN A 25 -3.94 24.00 18.13
C GLN A 25 -2.74 23.06 18.17
N VAL A 26 -1.51 23.58 18.03
CA VAL A 26 -0.30 22.79 17.88
C VAL A 26 0.52 22.81 19.18
N THR A 27 0.88 21.63 19.68
CA THR A 27 1.75 21.50 20.87
C THR A 27 3.21 21.44 20.50
N ALA A 28 3.55 20.86 19.35
CA ALA A 28 4.91 20.80 18.82
C ALA A 28 4.83 20.66 17.29
N HIS A 29 5.86 21.17 16.63
CA HIS A 29 6.03 21.00 15.18
C HIS A 29 7.51 20.83 14.86
N GLN A 30 7.80 20.18 13.75
CA GLN A 30 9.15 20.01 13.24
C GLN A 30 9.12 19.91 11.72
N HIS A 31 10.15 20.47 11.10
CA HIS A 31 10.49 20.21 9.71
C HIS A 31 11.85 19.53 9.65
N ARG A 32 12.00 18.50 8.81
CA ARG A 32 13.26 17.79 8.64
C ARG A 32 13.38 17.14 7.27
N GLN A 33 14.60 16.98 6.82
CA GLN A 33 14.95 16.18 5.67
C GLN A 33 15.31 14.75 6.12
N LEU A 34 14.76 13.76 5.45
CA LEU A 34 15.03 12.36 5.69
C LEU A 34 15.71 11.78 4.45
N ALA A 35 17.03 11.55 4.54
CA ALA A 35 17.80 11.02 3.42
C ALA A 35 17.46 9.55 3.16
N GLY A 36 17.30 9.17 1.88
CA GLY A 36 16.93 7.81 1.48
C GLY A 36 17.90 6.73 1.90
N ASN A 37 19.19 7.06 2.03
CA ASN A 37 20.25 6.14 2.41
C ASN A 37 20.44 5.94 3.92
N THR A 38 19.53 6.46 4.74
CA THR A 38 19.52 6.21 6.19
C THR A 38 18.84 4.89 6.53
N PRO A 39 19.30 4.15 7.55
CA PRO A 39 18.58 3.02 8.10
C PRO A 39 17.16 3.40 8.49
N PRO A 40 16.22 2.42 8.55
CA PRO A 40 14.79 2.72 8.46
C PRO A 40 14.30 3.69 9.52
N TRP A 41 14.70 3.53 10.77
CA TRP A 41 14.08 4.30 11.86
C TRP A 41 15.00 5.41 12.37
N GLN A 42 14.47 6.64 12.33
CA GLN A 42 15.13 7.86 12.80
C GLN A 42 14.26 8.54 13.85
N GLY A 43 14.76 8.67 15.08
CA GLY A 43 14.10 9.43 16.12
C GLY A 43 13.91 10.89 15.73
N THR A 44 12.74 11.43 16.01
CA THR A 44 12.42 12.85 15.75
C THR A 44 12.74 13.75 16.95
N GLY A 45 12.88 13.18 18.15
CA GLY A 45 12.93 13.92 19.41
C GLY A 45 11.55 14.37 19.90
N LEU A 46 10.49 14.24 19.09
CA LEU A 46 9.12 14.56 19.50
C LEU A 46 8.55 13.41 20.30
N LYS A 47 8.02 13.71 21.47
CA LYS A 47 7.34 12.75 22.33
C LYS A 47 5.84 12.90 22.23
N LEU A 48 5.16 11.81 22.08
CA LEU A 48 3.71 11.69 22.00
C LEU A 48 3.16 10.95 23.22
N GLU A 49 1.98 11.32 23.63
CA GLU A 49 1.16 10.56 24.57
C GLU A 49 0.21 9.64 23.79
N ALA A 50 -0.11 8.47 24.33
CA ALA A 50 -1.12 7.60 23.74
C ALA A 50 -2.44 8.35 23.57
N GLY A 51 -3.06 8.24 22.38
CA GLY A 51 -4.26 8.99 22.02
C GLY A 51 -4.00 10.38 21.44
N GLN A 52 -2.76 10.86 21.42
CA GLN A 52 -2.43 12.15 20.84
C GLN A 52 -2.44 12.09 19.31
N HIS A 53 -3.05 13.09 18.68
CA HIS A 53 -3.08 13.21 17.23
C HIS A 53 -1.82 13.88 16.70
N TYR A 54 -1.33 13.39 15.57
CA TYR A 54 -0.25 14.02 14.83
C TYR A 54 -0.50 13.92 13.32
N SER A 55 0.02 14.90 12.56
CA SER A 55 -0.04 14.90 11.11
C SER A 55 1.34 14.93 10.51
N VAL A 56 1.51 14.22 9.41
CA VAL A 56 2.73 14.15 8.60
C VAL A 56 2.42 14.68 7.22
N PHE A 57 3.20 15.66 6.78
CA PHE A 57 3.16 16.20 5.43
C PHE A 57 4.52 15.97 4.81
N ALA A 58 4.57 15.34 3.66
CA ALA A 58 5.84 15.00 3.05
C ALA A 58 5.85 15.30 1.55
N SER A 59 7.06 15.48 1.03
CA SER A 59 7.32 15.66 -0.40
C SER A 59 8.72 15.14 -0.72
N GLY A 60 9.09 15.14 -1.99
CA GLY A 60 10.38 14.64 -2.43
C GLY A 60 10.29 13.21 -2.98
N ARG A 61 11.45 12.66 -3.27
CA ARG A 61 11.54 11.29 -3.80
C ARG A 61 12.84 10.62 -3.41
N ILE A 62 12.81 9.31 -3.35
CA ILE A 62 13.96 8.43 -3.16
C ILE A 62 14.17 7.62 -4.42
N GLN A 63 15.36 7.68 -4.98
CA GLN A 63 15.76 6.98 -6.18
C GLN A 63 16.45 5.66 -5.82
N TRP A 64 16.03 4.56 -6.46
CA TRP A 64 16.50 3.22 -6.16
C TRP A 64 17.74 2.82 -6.95
N SER A 65 17.98 3.49 -8.09
CA SER A 65 19.09 3.17 -8.97
C SER A 65 19.62 4.41 -9.68
N ARG A 66 20.94 4.62 -9.61
CA ARG A 66 21.64 5.67 -10.40
C ARG A 66 21.54 5.45 -11.91
N ARG A 67 21.40 4.18 -12.32
CA ARG A 67 21.37 3.80 -13.75
C ARG A 67 19.98 3.93 -14.35
N HIS A 68 18.96 3.93 -13.52
CA HIS A 68 17.55 3.96 -13.91
C HIS A 68 16.83 5.06 -13.12
N PRO A 69 16.91 6.34 -13.57
CA PRO A 69 16.35 7.48 -12.85
C PRO A 69 14.83 7.42 -12.71
N ASP A 70 14.15 6.67 -13.56
CA ASP A 70 12.70 6.46 -13.49
C ASP A 70 12.29 5.51 -12.36
N LEU A 71 13.26 4.77 -11.76
CA LEU A 71 13.01 3.93 -10.61
C LEU A 71 13.15 4.74 -9.32
N HIS A 72 12.06 5.28 -8.85
CA HIS A 72 11.96 6.07 -7.64
C HIS A 72 10.61 5.87 -6.96
N GLY A 73 10.49 6.30 -5.71
CA GLY A 73 9.23 6.38 -4.98
C GLY A 73 9.11 7.66 -4.18
N GLY A 74 7.88 8.10 -3.97
CA GLY A 74 7.52 9.25 -3.16
C GLY A 74 7.26 8.89 -1.68
N PRO A 75 6.73 9.87 -0.91
CA PRO A 75 6.43 9.67 0.52
C PRO A 75 5.49 8.50 0.79
N ARG A 76 4.39 8.36 0.05
CA ARG A 76 3.40 7.29 0.25
C ARG A 76 3.98 5.88 0.15
N PHE A 77 5.05 5.69 -0.63
CA PHE A 77 5.75 4.41 -0.69
C PHE A 77 6.80 4.27 0.42
N HIS A 78 7.62 5.30 0.62
CA HIS A 78 8.82 5.21 1.44
C HIS A 78 8.65 5.64 2.89
N LEU A 79 7.73 6.57 3.19
CA LEU A 79 7.66 7.17 4.51
C LEU A 79 6.71 6.40 5.43
N TRP A 80 7.30 5.88 6.49
CA TRP A 80 6.60 5.19 7.57
C TRP A 80 6.86 5.89 8.90
N ALA A 81 5.97 5.69 9.84
CA ALA A 81 6.08 6.22 11.20
C ALA A 81 5.74 5.14 12.23
N ARG A 82 6.23 5.32 13.45
CA ARG A 82 5.82 4.58 14.64
C ARG A 82 6.10 5.40 15.90
N VAL A 83 5.47 5.05 16.99
CA VAL A 83 5.79 5.60 18.31
C VAL A 83 6.59 4.56 19.10
N ALA A 84 7.88 4.83 19.31
CA ALA A 84 8.78 3.88 19.96
C ALA A 84 8.88 4.14 21.48
N PRO A 85 9.07 3.06 22.30
CA PRO A 85 9.09 1.66 21.92
C PRO A 85 7.68 1.05 21.84
N GLY A 86 7.47 0.11 20.93
CA GLY A 86 6.31 -0.81 20.96
C GLY A 86 5.11 -0.42 20.12
N GLY A 87 5.05 0.81 19.59
CA GLY A 87 3.98 1.22 18.69
C GLY A 87 3.98 0.49 17.34
N ALA A 88 2.80 0.31 16.78
CA ALA A 88 2.65 -0.28 15.45
C ALA A 88 3.20 0.66 14.37
N ILE A 89 3.71 0.07 13.30
CA ILE A 89 4.13 0.83 12.13
C ILE A 89 2.93 1.28 11.32
N VAL A 90 2.99 2.48 10.79
CA VAL A 90 2.02 3.05 9.86
C VAL A 90 2.74 3.71 8.69
N ASN A 91 2.19 3.57 7.49
CA ASN A 91 2.67 4.33 6.32
C ASN A 91 1.75 5.52 6.03
N LEU A 92 2.27 6.49 5.29
CA LEU A 92 1.41 7.50 4.69
C LEU A 92 0.59 6.87 3.56
N ARG A 93 -0.73 7.06 3.59
CA ARG A 93 -1.66 6.59 2.52
C ARG A 93 -1.68 7.53 1.33
N GLN A 94 -1.31 8.78 1.57
CA GLN A 94 -1.08 9.83 0.58
C GLN A 94 0.30 10.48 0.85
N ASP A 95 0.62 11.61 0.24
CA ASP A 95 1.80 12.41 0.61
C ASP A 95 1.59 13.18 1.93
N THR A 96 0.35 13.13 2.45
CA THR A 96 -0.04 13.61 3.78
C THR A 96 -0.84 12.54 4.48
N ASP A 97 -0.73 12.47 5.80
CA ASP A 97 -1.59 11.62 6.61
C ASP A 97 -1.63 12.09 8.06
N SER A 98 -2.69 11.73 8.78
CA SER A 98 -2.86 12.04 10.20
C SER A 98 -3.17 10.77 10.97
N PHE A 99 -2.52 10.63 12.12
CA PHE A 99 -2.56 9.44 12.93
C PHE A 99 -2.90 9.77 14.38
N ILE A 100 -3.30 8.73 15.11
CA ILE A 100 -3.45 8.75 16.56
C ILE A 100 -2.34 7.85 17.12
N ALA A 101 -1.55 8.37 18.05
CA ALA A 101 -0.50 7.60 18.71
C ALA A 101 -1.13 6.44 19.50
N ASP A 102 -0.77 5.23 19.19
CA ASP A 102 -1.22 4.01 19.87
C ASP A 102 -0.48 3.78 21.19
N HIS A 103 0.71 4.39 21.35
CA HIS A 103 1.58 4.32 22.51
C HIS A 103 2.10 5.69 22.90
N SER A 104 2.53 5.82 24.17
CA SER A 104 3.34 6.97 24.60
C SER A 104 4.82 6.69 24.33
N GLY A 105 5.50 7.62 23.70
CA GLY A 105 6.91 7.44 23.35
C GLY A 105 7.44 8.46 22.36
N GLU A 106 8.59 8.18 21.78
CA GLU A 106 9.19 9.01 20.75
C GLU A 106 8.63 8.67 19.37
N LEU A 107 8.22 9.69 18.61
CA LEU A 107 7.87 9.52 17.20
C LEU A 107 9.14 9.23 16.39
N GLU A 108 9.16 8.11 15.70
CA GLU A 108 10.20 7.72 14.76
C GLU A 108 9.65 7.72 13.34
N LEU A 109 10.49 8.14 12.39
CA LEU A 109 10.22 8.08 10.95
C LEU A 109 11.12 7.03 10.31
N GLY A 110 10.58 6.28 9.35
CA GLY A 110 11.31 5.22 8.67
C GLY A 110 11.26 5.33 7.16
N ILE A 111 12.35 4.90 6.52
CA ILE A 111 12.41 4.68 5.08
C ILE A 111 12.16 3.21 4.76
N TYR A 112 11.07 2.94 4.06
CA TYR A 112 10.69 1.60 3.61
C TYR A 112 11.42 1.20 2.32
N MET A 113 11.82 -0.07 2.25
CA MET A 113 12.59 -0.61 1.14
C MET A 113 11.99 -1.91 0.56
N GLY A 114 10.67 -2.06 0.67
CA GLY A 114 9.92 -3.12 -0.01
C GLY A 114 9.28 -4.16 0.90
N MET A 115 9.78 -4.41 2.11
CA MET A 115 9.13 -5.32 3.04
C MET A 115 9.57 -5.09 4.49
N TRP A 116 8.61 -5.11 5.41
CA TRP A 116 8.86 -5.27 6.84
C TRP A 116 8.73 -6.75 7.22
N GLN A 117 9.48 -7.17 8.23
CA GLN A 117 9.42 -8.52 8.74
C GLN A 117 8.18 -8.75 9.63
N ASN A 118 7.70 -7.68 10.26
CA ASN A 118 6.57 -7.68 11.18
C ASN A 118 5.94 -6.29 11.33
N ASP A 119 4.86 -6.22 12.11
CA ASP A 119 4.11 -5.01 12.45
C ASP A 119 4.84 -3.99 13.34
N ARG A 120 6.05 -4.30 13.78
CA ARG A 120 6.94 -3.37 14.52
C ARG A 120 7.97 -2.70 13.63
N GLY A 121 8.04 -3.09 12.34
CA GLY A 121 8.96 -2.51 11.38
C GLY A 121 10.40 -3.03 11.51
N ASP A 122 10.57 -4.29 11.91
CA ASP A 122 11.84 -4.98 11.75
C ASP A 122 12.09 -5.23 10.26
N LEU A 123 13.35 -5.08 9.80
CA LEU A 123 13.68 -5.23 8.40
C LEU A 123 13.71 -6.69 7.96
N ALA A 124 13.05 -6.98 6.84
CA ALA A 124 13.23 -8.22 6.08
C ALA A 124 14.41 -8.14 5.10
N SER A 125 14.93 -6.95 4.82
CA SER A 125 16.02 -6.71 3.86
C SER A 125 17.33 -6.31 4.55
N ASP A 126 18.46 -6.52 3.84
CA ASP A 126 19.78 -6.14 4.32
C ASP A 126 19.92 -4.59 4.36
N LEU A 127 20.52 -4.08 5.44
CA LEU A 127 20.86 -2.65 5.58
C LEU A 127 21.72 -2.12 4.43
N ALA A 128 22.54 -2.97 3.78
CA ALA A 128 23.32 -2.59 2.62
C ALA A 128 22.47 -2.10 1.42
N ALA A 129 21.18 -2.44 1.39
CA ALA A 129 20.26 -1.94 0.36
C ALA A 129 20.13 -0.42 0.42
N TYR A 130 20.13 0.17 1.62
CA TYR A 130 20.02 1.62 1.82
C TYR A 130 21.20 2.41 1.25
N ALA A 131 22.40 1.86 1.26
CA ALA A 131 23.61 2.56 0.77
C ALA A 131 23.55 2.92 -0.73
N ARG A 132 22.61 2.36 -1.48
CA ARG A 132 22.43 2.61 -2.92
C ARG A 132 21.39 3.66 -3.23
N LEU A 133 20.61 4.08 -2.23
CA LEU A 133 19.52 5.02 -2.41
C LEU A 133 20.06 6.45 -2.50
N GLU A 134 19.41 7.25 -3.33
CA GLU A 134 19.67 8.67 -3.49
C GLU A 134 18.41 9.49 -3.30
N GLY A 135 18.57 10.77 -3.03
CA GLY A 135 17.47 11.68 -2.76
C GLY A 135 17.04 11.69 -1.30
N ALA A 136 15.99 12.42 -1.03
CA ALA A 136 15.47 12.63 0.31
C ALA A 136 13.99 12.98 0.29
N LEU A 137 13.34 12.80 1.43
CA LEU A 137 11.99 13.29 1.70
C LEU A 137 12.09 14.51 2.61
N GLU A 138 11.35 15.56 2.28
CA GLU A 138 11.09 16.71 3.13
C GLU A 138 9.83 16.40 3.95
N VAL A 139 9.96 16.43 5.27
CA VAL A 139 8.87 16.01 6.18
C VAL A 139 8.56 17.11 7.16
N SER A 140 7.30 17.52 7.24
CA SER A 140 6.77 18.42 8.24
C SER A 140 5.81 17.68 9.16
N LEU A 141 6.03 17.79 10.47
CA LEU A 141 5.27 17.15 11.53
C LEU A 141 4.50 18.20 12.32
N LEU A 142 3.23 17.94 12.59
CA LEU A 142 2.40 18.72 13.50
C LEU A 142 1.86 17.80 14.58
N ILE A 143 2.07 18.15 15.85
CA ILE A 143 1.51 17.44 17.00
C ILE A 143 0.36 18.29 17.54
N TRP A 144 -0.82 17.72 17.56
CA TRP A 144 -2.04 18.45 17.86
C TRP A 144 -2.35 18.45 19.37
N ARG A 145 -2.96 19.53 19.83
CA ARG A 145 -3.51 19.63 21.19
C ARG A 145 -4.84 18.88 21.33
N GLY A 146 -5.61 18.87 20.28
CA GLY A 146 -6.88 18.17 20.14
C GLY A 146 -6.84 17.20 18.95
N THR A 147 -7.93 17.10 18.19
CA THR A 147 -7.97 16.25 16.99
C THR A 147 -7.26 16.92 15.81
N ALA A 148 -6.68 16.12 14.92
CA ALA A 148 -6.04 16.63 13.70
C ALA A 148 -7.04 17.40 12.83
N SER A 149 -8.25 16.87 12.64
CA SER A 149 -9.30 17.55 11.86
C SER A 149 -9.68 18.92 12.42
N GLY A 150 -9.87 19.02 13.75
CA GLY A 150 -10.16 20.30 14.41
C GLY A 150 -9.01 21.30 14.28
N GLY A 151 -7.77 20.83 14.43
CA GLY A 151 -6.58 21.65 14.27
C GLY A 151 -6.42 22.17 12.84
N LEU A 152 -6.54 21.30 11.83
CA LEU A 152 -6.47 21.66 10.42
C LEU A 152 -7.57 22.67 10.04
N ALA A 153 -8.82 22.41 10.44
CA ALA A 153 -9.93 23.33 10.19
C ALA A 153 -9.67 24.73 10.79
N ALA A 154 -9.13 24.80 12.01
CA ALA A 154 -8.80 26.06 12.66
C ALA A 154 -7.65 26.82 11.94
N LEU A 155 -6.61 26.13 11.47
CA LEU A 155 -5.53 26.73 10.71
C LEU A 155 -6.02 27.28 9.37
N LEU A 156 -6.83 26.52 8.64
CA LEU A 156 -7.42 26.95 7.37
C LEU A 156 -8.34 28.17 7.56
N ALA A 157 -9.18 28.17 8.61
CA ALA A 157 -10.02 29.31 8.95
C ALA A 157 -9.22 30.58 9.34
N ALA A 158 -8.00 30.41 9.84
CA ALA A 158 -7.07 31.49 10.16
C ALA A 158 -6.26 31.97 8.94
N GLY A 159 -6.51 31.43 7.74
CA GLY A 159 -5.90 31.86 6.49
C GLY A 159 -4.65 31.06 6.10
N ALA A 160 -4.47 29.86 6.65
CA ALA A 160 -3.45 28.91 6.16
C ALA A 160 -3.87 28.44 4.76
N ASP A 161 -3.32 29.03 3.72
CA ASP A 161 -3.65 28.64 2.33
C ASP A 161 -2.57 27.70 1.79
N HIS A 162 -2.86 26.39 1.85
CA HIS A 162 -2.01 25.34 1.25
C HIS A 162 -2.85 24.11 0.91
N ALA A 163 -2.69 23.62 -0.32
CA ALA A 163 -3.48 22.49 -0.83
C ALA A 163 -3.35 21.22 0.04
N ALA A 164 -2.16 20.95 0.59
CA ALA A 164 -1.93 19.78 1.44
C ALA A 164 -2.75 19.81 2.74
N LEU A 165 -2.94 20.99 3.37
CA LEU A 165 -3.75 21.12 4.58
C LEU A 165 -5.24 20.85 4.27
N SER A 166 -5.71 21.41 3.16
CA SER A 166 -7.11 21.22 2.70
C SER A 166 -7.37 19.79 2.27
N ALA A 167 -6.43 19.16 1.58
CA ALA A 167 -6.52 17.76 1.15
C ALA A 167 -6.56 16.83 2.37
N GLU A 168 -5.70 17.06 3.36
CA GLU A 168 -5.66 16.26 4.57
C GLU A 168 -6.94 16.40 5.41
N LEU A 169 -7.48 17.62 5.54
CA LEU A 169 -8.76 17.80 6.22
C LEU A 169 -9.87 17.03 5.51
N LYS A 170 -9.96 17.15 4.19
CA LYS A 170 -10.96 16.42 3.38
C LYS A 170 -10.80 14.90 3.52
N HIS A 171 -9.57 14.41 3.56
CA HIS A 171 -9.26 13.00 3.78
C HIS A 171 -9.79 12.53 5.15
N LEU A 172 -9.56 13.31 6.23
CA LEU A 172 -10.06 13.01 7.56
C LEU A 172 -11.60 13.06 7.68
N GLU A 173 -12.25 13.89 6.87
CA GLU A 173 -13.71 13.95 6.79
C GLU A 173 -14.33 12.77 6.03
N HIS A 174 -13.58 12.19 5.10
CA HIS A 174 -14.01 11.09 4.22
C HIS A 174 -13.00 9.95 4.15
N PRO A 175 -12.68 9.31 5.30
CA PRO A 175 -11.67 8.27 5.33
C PRO A 175 -12.09 7.05 4.51
N GLN A 176 -11.17 6.50 3.73
CA GLN A 176 -11.39 5.25 3.02
C GLN A 176 -10.91 4.09 3.88
N THR A 177 -11.77 3.10 4.04
CA THR A 177 -11.45 1.87 4.75
C THR A 177 -11.51 0.69 3.78
N PRO A 178 -10.79 -0.40 4.05
CA PRO A 178 -10.94 -1.61 3.27
C PRO A 178 -12.40 -2.07 3.23
N PRO A 179 -12.83 -2.74 2.16
CA PRO A 179 -14.17 -3.34 2.11
C PRO A 179 -14.45 -4.26 3.30
N PRO A 180 -15.72 -4.42 3.74
CA PRO A 180 -16.07 -5.22 4.90
C PRO A 180 -15.51 -6.64 4.88
N GLY A 181 -14.83 -7.04 5.97
CA GLY A 181 -14.18 -8.33 6.11
C GLY A 181 -12.80 -8.45 5.46
N TRP A 182 -12.30 -7.38 4.86
CA TRP A 182 -10.93 -7.26 4.37
C TRP A 182 -10.11 -6.33 5.26
N SER A 183 -8.82 -6.55 5.31
CA SER A 183 -7.85 -5.70 6.02
C SER A 183 -6.61 -5.51 5.16
N TYR A 184 -5.82 -4.46 5.44
CA TYR A 184 -4.53 -4.29 4.76
C TYR A 184 -3.52 -5.32 5.25
N LEU A 185 -2.66 -5.78 4.34
CA LEU A 185 -1.43 -6.48 4.73
C LEU A 185 -0.46 -5.43 5.28
N VAL A 186 -0.29 -5.40 6.60
CA VAL A 186 0.43 -4.32 7.31
C VAL A 186 1.85 -4.14 6.78
N GLU A 187 2.54 -5.23 6.47
CA GLU A 187 3.95 -5.22 6.00
C GLU A 187 4.11 -4.60 4.61
N ALA A 188 3.04 -4.56 3.81
CA ALA A 188 3.02 -3.91 2.49
C ALA A 188 2.51 -2.47 2.54
N GLY A 189 1.85 -2.09 3.62
CA GLY A 189 1.27 -0.77 3.83
C GLY A 189 -0.21 -0.67 3.48
N GLN A 190 -0.79 0.46 3.83
CA GLN A 190 -2.17 0.80 3.54
C GLN A 190 -2.23 1.65 2.26
N ALA A 191 -3.22 1.39 1.42
CA ALA A 191 -3.46 2.16 0.21
C ALA A 191 -4.96 2.35 -0.03
N GLU A 192 -5.41 3.56 -0.28
CA GLU A 192 -6.82 3.92 -0.45
C GLU A 192 -7.32 3.67 -1.88
N ILE A 193 -7.02 2.50 -2.40
CA ILE A 193 -7.33 2.11 -3.78
C ILE A 193 -8.47 1.09 -3.89
N TYR A 194 -8.90 0.51 -2.77
CA TYR A 194 -9.95 -0.53 -2.74
C TYR A 194 -11.27 0.05 -2.25
N ARG A 195 -12.34 -0.11 -3.04
CA ARG A 195 -13.67 0.39 -2.71
C ARG A 195 -14.72 -0.68 -2.92
N GLN A 196 -15.68 -0.74 -2.01
CA GLN A 196 -16.87 -1.55 -2.25
C GLN A 196 -17.66 -0.93 -3.40
N ALA A 197 -18.07 -1.76 -4.34
CA ALA A 197 -18.85 -1.39 -5.51
C ALA A 197 -19.84 -2.51 -5.88
N GLU A 198 -20.54 -2.34 -6.98
CA GLU A 198 -21.47 -3.33 -7.54
C GLU A 198 -21.11 -3.60 -9.00
N THR A 199 -21.30 -4.83 -9.43
CA THR A 199 -21.15 -5.23 -10.82
C THR A 199 -22.31 -4.71 -11.67
N ASP A 200 -22.24 -4.91 -12.99
CA ASP A 200 -23.33 -4.69 -13.95
C ASP A 200 -24.63 -5.47 -13.65
N LYS A 201 -24.59 -6.41 -12.71
CA LYS A 201 -25.72 -7.24 -12.27
C LYS A 201 -26.07 -7.01 -10.80
N ASP A 202 -25.72 -5.87 -10.25
CA ASP A 202 -25.95 -5.49 -8.85
C ASP A 202 -25.39 -6.51 -7.84
N GLN A 203 -24.28 -7.19 -8.19
CA GLN A 203 -23.57 -8.08 -7.27
C GLN A 203 -22.41 -7.33 -6.59
N PRO A 204 -22.14 -7.58 -5.30
CA PRO A 204 -21.01 -6.97 -4.62
C PRO A 204 -19.69 -7.26 -5.33
N CYS A 205 -18.88 -6.21 -5.50
CA CYS A 205 -17.50 -6.32 -6.00
C CYS A 205 -16.58 -5.38 -5.25
N ILE A 206 -15.28 -5.57 -5.42
CA ILE A 206 -14.25 -4.65 -4.98
C ILE A 206 -13.68 -3.99 -6.23
N HIS A 207 -13.83 -2.66 -6.31
CA HIS A 207 -13.25 -1.83 -7.35
C HIS A 207 -11.87 -1.32 -6.91
N LEU A 208 -10.90 -1.46 -7.81
CA LEU A 208 -9.50 -1.12 -7.62
C LEU A 208 -9.11 -0.04 -8.63
N THR A 209 -8.80 1.17 -8.17
CA THR A 209 -8.41 2.26 -9.06
C THR A 209 -7.39 3.17 -8.41
N GLY A 210 -6.43 3.63 -9.19
CA GLY A 210 -5.37 4.52 -8.71
C GLY A 210 -4.32 4.80 -9.77
N ALA A 211 -3.31 5.55 -9.37
CA ALA A 211 -2.13 5.87 -10.17
C ALA A 211 -0.90 5.98 -9.27
N ASP A 212 0.22 5.42 -9.68
CA ASP A 212 1.48 5.43 -8.93
C ASP A 212 1.31 4.87 -7.50
N GLU A 213 0.49 3.84 -7.35
CA GLU A 213 0.08 3.25 -6.09
C GLU A 213 0.37 1.77 -6.04
N GLN A 214 0.41 1.24 -4.81
CA GLN A 214 0.39 -0.19 -4.55
C GLN A 214 -0.43 -0.51 -3.32
N GLY A 215 -0.96 -1.71 -3.25
CA GLY A 215 -1.67 -2.15 -2.06
C GLY A 215 -2.01 -3.62 -2.10
N ILE A 216 -2.10 -4.21 -0.91
CA ILE A 216 -2.56 -5.57 -0.70
C ILE A 216 -3.62 -5.55 0.39
N ILE A 217 -4.82 -6.04 0.05
CA ILE A 217 -5.83 -6.36 1.06
C ILE A 217 -6.00 -7.86 1.18
N VAL A 218 -6.25 -8.30 2.39
CA VAL A 218 -6.35 -9.71 2.75
C VAL A 218 -7.67 -10.02 3.42
N ARG A 219 -8.16 -11.23 3.17
CA ARG A 219 -9.28 -11.81 3.89
C ARG A 219 -8.85 -13.13 4.51
N GLU A 220 -8.96 -13.22 5.82
CA GLU A 220 -8.69 -14.46 6.55
C GLU A 220 -9.70 -15.54 6.15
N VAL A 221 -9.19 -16.72 5.88
CA VAL A 221 -9.97 -17.92 5.60
C VAL A 221 -9.34 -19.10 6.33
N ASP A 222 -10.08 -20.20 6.42
CA ASP A 222 -9.56 -21.48 6.92
C ASP A 222 -10.13 -22.58 6.05
N PHE A 223 -9.44 -22.90 4.94
CA PHE A 223 -9.93 -23.84 3.94
C PHE A 223 -8.90 -24.94 3.65
N PRO A 224 -9.29 -26.24 3.65
CA PRO A 224 -8.36 -27.32 3.33
C PRO A 224 -7.90 -27.24 1.88
N LEU A 225 -6.63 -27.52 1.63
CA LEU A 225 -6.08 -27.66 0.29
C LEU A 225 -5.96 -29.13 -0.07
N THR A 226 -6.92 -29.61 -0.86
CA THR A 226 -6.99 -30.99 -1.36
C THR A 226 -6.86 -31.00 -2.89
N PRO A 227 -6.64 -32.18 -3.52
CA PRO A 227 -6.61 -32.29 -5.00
C PRO A 227 -7.87 -31.75 -5.69
N ASP A 228 -9.01 -31.71 -5.01
CA ASP A 228 -10.28 -31.23 -5.53
C ASP A 228 -10.52 -29.73 -5.25
N THR A 229 -9.62 -29.08 -4.49
CA THR A 229 -9.77 -27.66 -4.11
C THR A 229 -9.63 -26.75 -5.32
N ARG A 230 -10.64 -25.93 -5.51
CA ARG A 230 -10.68 -24.89 -6.53
C ARG A 230 -10.98 -23.54 -5.92
N ILE A 231 -10.38 -22.50 -6.52
CA ILE A 231 -10.78 -21.09 -6.37
C ILE A 231 -11.45 -20.64 -7.66
N SER A 232 -12.51 -19.87 -7.54
CA SER A 232 -13.15 -19.21 -8.68
C SER A 232 -13.45 -17.76 -8.33
N TRP A 233 -13.35 -16.88 -9.33
CA TRP A 233 -13.69 -15.47 -9.22
C TRP A 233 -14.10 -14.91 -10.56
N ARG A 234 -14.63 -13.69 -10.55
CA ARG A 234 -14.78 -12.86 -11.74
C ARG A 234 -13.97 -11.59 -11.58
N TRP A 235 -13.42 -11.10 -12.66
CA TRP A 235 -12.77 -9.81 -12.72
C TRP A 235 -13.07 -9.09 -14.02
N GLN A 236 -12.97 -7.79 -13.99
CA GLN A 236 -12.93 -6.90 -15.12
C GLN A 236 -11.70 -6.04 -14.96
N VAL A 237 -10.89 -5.94 -15.98
CA VAL A 237 -9.75 -5.02 -16.05
C VAL A 237 -10.04 -4.03 -17.16
N ASP A 238 -10.04 -2.75 -16.83
CA ASP A 238 -10.26 -1.65 -17.79
C ASP A 238 -8.93 -1.03 -18.18
N GLN A 239 -7.94 -1.04 -17.26
CA GLN A 239 -6.60 -0.50 -17.50
C GLN A 239 -5.53 -1.23 -16.68
N HIS A 240 -4.43 -1.61 -17.35
CA HIS A 240 -3.17 -1.98 -16.70
C HIS A 240 -2.25 -0.75 -16.54
N PRO A 241 -1.42 -0.73 -15.48
CA PRO A 241 -0.50 0.39 -15.26
C PRO A 241 0.66 0.43 -16.26
N SER A 242 0.95 -0.67 -16.97
CA SER A 242 2.08 -0.78 -17.91
C SER A 242 1.90 -1.97 -18.87
N GLU A 243 2.69 -1.95 -19.94
CA GLU A 243 2.83 -3.07 -20.88
C GLU A 243 4.10 -3.91 -20.62
N VAL A 244 4.91 -3.54 -19.62
CA VAL A 244 6.14 -4.25 -19.28
C VAL A 244 5.81 -5.62 -18.67
N PRO A 245 6.45 -6.72 -19.15
CA PRO A 245 6.20 -8.05 -18.60
C PRO A 245 6.53 -8.15 -17.10
N GLU A 246 5.65 -8.79 -16.33
CA GLU A 246 5.71 -8.83 -14.87
C GLU A 246 6.84 -9.70 -14.32
N ASP A 247 7.46 -10.57 -15.12
CA ASP A 247 8.60 -11.41 -14.75
C ASP A 247 9.96 -10.69 -14.81
N THR A 248 9.98 -9.39 -15.14
CA THR A 248 11.18 -8.57 -15.15
C THR A 248 11.41 -7.85 -13.81
N PRO A 249 12.69 -7.60 -13.40
CA PRO A 249 12.98 -6.88 -12.15
C PRO A 249 12.29 -5.51 -12.09
N TYR A 250 11.76 -5.20 -10.91
CA TYR A 250 10.96 -4.01 -10.57
C TYR A 250 9.60 -3.91 -11.28
N THR A 251 9.19 -4.91 -12.02
CA THR A 251 7.80 -5.11 -12.43
C THR A 251 7.10 -5.98 -11.42
N HIS A 252 5.80 -5.86 -11.30
CA HIS A 252 5.07 -6.62 -10.30
C HIS A 252 3.60 -6.79 -10.69
N ASP A 253 2.80 -7.40 -9.82
CA ASP A 253 1.39 -7.71 -10.05
C ASP A 253 0.58 -6.48 -10.40
N TYR A 254 0.17 -6.36 -11.63
CA TYR A 254 -0.68 -5.23 -12.01
C TYR A 254 -2.10 -5.36 -11.48
N VAL A 255 -2.70 -6.54 -11.60
CA VAL A 255 -3.97 -6.90 -10.97
C VAL A 255 -3.96 -8.40 -10.68
N SER A 256 -4.16 -8.77 -9.42
CA SER A 256 -3.98 -10.15 -8.99
C SER A 256 -4.94 -10.58 -7.90
N VAL A 257 -5.24 -11.89 -7.92
CA VAL A 257 -5.90 -12.62 -6.82
C VAL A 257 -4.93 -13.67 -6.32
N ALA A 258 -4.69 -13.75 -5.01
CA ALA A 258 -3.76 -14.72 -4.45
C ALA A 258 -4.36 -15.55 -3.34
N ALA A 259 -3.78 -16.73 -3.12
CA ALA A 259 -4.03 -17.59 -1.97
C ALA A 259 -2.73 -17.76 -1.18
N GLU A 260 -2.74 -17.39 0.09
CA GLU A 260 -1.66 -17.66 1.03
C GLU A 260 -1.94 -18.97 1.77
N PHE A 261 -0.87 -19.70 2.03
CA PHE A 261 -0.90 -21.01 2.65
C PHE A 261 -0.35 -20.96 4.09
N GLU A 262 -0.66 -21.99 4.88
CA GLU A 262 -0.26 -22.10 6.29
C GLU A 262 1.27 -22.06 6.51
N ASP A 263 2.06 -22.35 5.49
CA ASP A 263 3.53 -22.29 5.52
C ASP A 263 4.11 -20.92 5.14
N GLY A 264 3.25 -19.92 4.89
CA GLY A 264 3.62 -18.55 4.55
C GLY A 264 4.00 -18.32 3.09
N ARG A 265 3.90 -19.37 2.24
CA ARG A 265 4.00 -19.18 0.78
C ARG A 265 2.65 -18.76 0.22
N ASP A 266 2.67 -18.14 -0.95
CA ASP A 266 1.46 -17.80 -1.69
C ASP A 266 1.58 -18.12 -3.18
N LEU A 267 0.42 -18.30 -3.82
CA LEU A 267 0.28 -18.39 -5.27
C LEU A 267 -0.63 -17.26 -5.74
N THR A 268 -0.08 -16.41 -6.59
CA THR A 268 -0.70 -15.20 -7.08
C THR A 268 -1.09 -15.37 -8.55
N TRP A 269 -2.39 -15.46 -8.84
CA TRP A 269 -2.93 -15.52 -10.20
C TRP A 269 -3.05 -14.11 -10.77
N ILE A 270 -2.33 -13.87 -11.88
CA ILE A 270 -2.24 -12.55 -12.50
C ILE A 270 -2.97 -12.50 -13.85
N TRP A 271 -3.59 -11.36 -14.14
CA TRP A 271 -3.90 -10.95 -15.50
C TRP A 271 -2.70 -10.18 -16.03
N SER A 272 -1.87 -10.83 -16.84
CA SER A 272 -0.63 -10.25 -17.30
C SER A 272 -0.83 -9.25 -18.44
N SER A 273 0.06 -8.27 -18.53
CA SER A 273 0.13 -7.35 -19.67
C SER A 273 0.46 -8.07 -20.98
N SER A 274 1.34 -9.09 -20.94
CA SER A 274 1.86 -9.73 -22.16
C SER A 274 2.37 -11.16 -22.01
N LEU A 275 2.60 -11.66 -20.80
CA LEU A 275 3.08 -13.02 -20.55
C LEU A 275 2.01 -14.05 -20.91
N PRO A 276 2.36 -15.21 -21.51
CA PRO A 276 1.37 -16.18 -21.94
C PRO A 276 0.70 -16.90 -20.76
N PRO A 277 -0.61 -17.20 -20.84
CA PRO A 277 -1.30 -18.02 -19.84
C PRO A 277 -0.57 -19.35 -19.58
N GLY A 278 -0.45 -19.74 -18.31
CA GLY A 278 0.30 -20.91 -17.86
C GLY A 278 1.77 -20.63 -17.52
N HIS A 279 2.31 -19.46 -17.90
CA HIS A 279 3.64 -19.04 -17.43
C HIS A 279 3.60 -18.78 -15.92
N HIS A 280 4.61 -19.23 -15.19
CA HIS A 280 4.76 -19.00 -13.76
C HIS A 280 6.21 -18.70 -13.41
N PHE A 281 6.42 -17.86 -12.41
CA PHE A 281 7.72 -17.36 -11.98
C PHE A 281 7.70 -16.93 -10.53
N ALA A 282 8.84 -17.02 -9.84
CA ALA A 282 8.99 -16.44 -8.52
C ALA A 282 8.97 -14.90 -8.59
N CYS A 283 8.44 -14.25 -7.57
CA CYS A 283 8.40 -12.79 -7.50
C CYS A 283 9.79 -12.19 -7.80
N PRO A 284 9.89 -11.23 -8.75
CA PRO A 284 11.16 -10.61 -9.11
C PRO A 284 11.74 -9.71 -7.99
N ILE A 285 10.91 -9.32 -7.02
CA ILE A 285 11.35 -8.57 -5.85
C ILE A 285 12.00 -9.53 -4.86
N LYS A 286 13.31 -9.37 -4.63
CA LYS A 286 14.11 -10.29 -3.82
C LYS A 286 13.53 -10.57 -2.42
N ALA A 287 12.93 -9.57 -1.77
CA ALA A 287 12.34 -9.74 -0.44
C ALA A 287 11.11 -10.66 -0.44
N TRP A 288 10.41 -10.78 -1.58
CA TRP A 288 9.20 -11.57 -1.76
C TRP A 288 9.45 -12.90 -2.47
N SER A 289 10.55 -13.03 -3.21
CA SER A 289 10.84 -14.19 -4.10
C SER A 289 10.84 -15.56 -3.42
N ALA A 290 11.04 -15.61 -2.09
CA ALA A 290 11.04 -16.87 -1.34
C ALA A 290 9.63 -17.34 -0.95
N ARG A 291 8.66 -16.45 -0.98
CA ARG A 291 7.26 -16.74 -0.55
C ARG A 291 6.27 -16.66 -1.70
N GLU A 292 6.42 -15.71 -2.60
CA GLU A 292 5.45 -15.37 -3.62
C GLU A 292 5.81 -15.97 -4.98
N THR A 293 4.83 -16.65 -5.59
CA THR A 293 4.93 -17.20 -6.93
C THR A 293 3.75 -16.74 -7.78
N HIS A 294 4.05 -16.14 -8.94
CA HIS A 294 3.06 -15.68 -9.90
C HIS A 294 2.68 -16.75 -10.89
N PHE A 295 1.41 -16.81 -11.25
CA PHE A 295 0.86 -17.70 -12.25
C PHE A 295 -0.05 -16.92 -13.20
N VAL A 296 0.32 -16.83 -14.46
CA VAL A 296 -0.46 -16.12 -15.48
C VAL A 296 -1.71 -16.91 -15.84
N VAL A 297 -2.89 -16.34 -15.61
CA VAL A 297 -4.16 -16.97 -16.00
C VAL A 297 -4.78 -16.30 -17.21
N ARG A 298 -4.49 -15.03 -17.42
CA ARG A 298 -4.99 -14.23 -18.55
C ARG A 298 -3.91 -13.26 -19.02
N SER A 299 -4.00 -12.81 -20.29
CA SER A 299 -2.95 -11.95 -20.87
C SER A 299 -3.51 -10.97 -21.89
N GLY A 300 -2.92 -9.77 -21.91
CA GLY A 300 -3.18 -8.71 -22.87
C GLY A 300 -4.52 -8.01 -22.67
N ALA A 301 -4.81 -7.06 -23.56
CA ALA A 301 -5.90 -6.12 -23.45
C ALA A 301 -7.18 -6.51 -24.25
N ASN A 302 -7.21 -7.68 -24.88
CA ASN A 302 -8.31 -8.04 -25.80
C ASN A 302 -9.66 -8.18 -25.10
N GLU A 303 -9.67 -8.45 -23.80
CA GLU A 303 -10.88 -8.64 -23.00
C GLU A 303 -11.05 -7.51 -21.96
N PHE A 304 -10.33 -6.40 -22.11
CA PHE A 304 -10.55 -5.23 -21.25
C PHE A 304 -11.98 -4.72 -21.35
N GLY A 305 -12.51 -4.21 -20.25
CA GLY A 305 -13.89 -3.76 -20.15
C GLY A 305 -14.92 -4.87 -20.02
N GLN A 306 -14.51 -6.15 -20.00
CA GLN A 306 -15.41 -7.29 -19.91
C GLN A 306 -15.25 -8.04 -18.60
N TRP A 307 -16.37 -8.41 -17.99
CA TRP A 307 -16.39 -9.33 -16.87
C TRP A 307 -16.06 -10.75 -17.34
N VAL A 308 -14.92 -11.26 -16.93
CA VAL A 308 -14.47 -12.62 -17.25
C VAL A 308 -14.37 -13.46 -15.98
N ALA A 309 -14.62 -14.76 -16.12
CA ALA A 309 -14.62 -15.71 -15.01
C ALA A 309 -13.39 -16.61 -15.06
N GLU A 310 -12.81 -16.85 -13.91
CA GLU A 310 -11.74 -17.81 -13.70
C GLU A 310 -12.16 -18.92 -12.77
N SER A 311 -11.57 -20.10 -12.95
CA SER A 311 -11.70 -21.23 -12.04
C SER A 311 -10.41 -22.04 -12.06
N ARG A 312 -9.66 -22.03 -10.95
CA ARG A 312 -8.32 -22.62 -10.88
C ARG A 312 -8.27 -23.81 -9.93
N PRO A 313 -7.63 -24.93 -10.32
CA PRO A 313 -7.37 -26.07 -9.46
C PRO A 313 -6.15 -25.75 -8.56
N VAL A 314 -6.41 -25.18 -7.37
CA VAL A 314 -5.35 -24.62 -6.50
C VAL A 314 -4.24 -25.62 -6.22
N TYR A 315 -4.60 -26.85 -5.85
CA TYR A 315 -3.62 -27.91 -5.55
C TYR A 315 -2.69 -28.21 -6.73
N ALA A 316 -3.25 -28.30 -7.93
CA ALA A 316 -2.47 -28.61 -9.13
C ALA A 316 -1.59 -27.42 -9.54
N ASP A 317 -2.09 -26.19 -9.43
CA ASP A 317 -1.33 -24.99 -9.73
C ASP A 317 -0.13 -24.85 -8.76
N VAL A 318 -0.34 -25.07 -7.45
CA VAL A 318 0.73 -25.05 -6.44
C VAL A 318 1.74 -26.15 -6.72
N ALA A 319 1.32 -27.38 -7.01
CA ALA A 319 2.23 -28.48 -7.31
C ALA A 319 3.11 -28.19 -8.55
N ALA A 320 2.56 -27.49 -9.54
CA ALA A 320 3.27 -27.16 -10.77
C ALA A 320 4.24 -25.96 -10.59
N ALA A 321 3.83 -24.93 -9.87
CA ALA A 321 4.55 -23.66 -9.80
C ALA A 321 5.47 -23.52 -8.59
N ILE A 322 5.11 -24.12 -7.45
CA ILE A 322 5.83 -23.94 -6.17
C ILE A 322 6.49 -25.25 -5.69
N GLY A 323 5.82 -26.40 -5.92
CA GLY A 323 6.24 -27.70 -5.41
C GLY A 323 5.21 -28.33 -4.47
N PRO A 324 5.59 -29.10 -3.45
CA PRO A 324 4.64 -29.81 -2.62
C PRO A 324 3.57 -28.89 -2.02
N PRO A 325 2.25 -29.16 -2.28
CA PRO A 325 1.20 -28.33 -1.75
C PRO A 325 1.08 -28.44 -0.22
N PRO A 326 0.88 -27.29 0.49
CA PRO A 326 0.54 -27.28 1.91
C PRO A 326 -0.85 -27.88 2.18
N ALA A 327 -1.25 -28.00 3.45
CA ALA A 327 -2.53 -28.59 3.79
C ALA A 327 -3.69 -27.59 3.80
N ARG A 328 -3.41 -26.28 3.93
CA ARG A 328 -4.46 -25.26 4.14
C ARG A 328 -4.19 -23.95 3.40
N ILE A 329 -5.28 -23.32 2.95
CA ILE A 329 -5.33 -21.91 2.53
C ILE A 329 -5.77 -21.12 3.77
N VAL A 330 -4.98 -20.09 4.12
CA VAL A 330 -5.20 -19.28 5.34
C VAL A 330 -5.65 -17.84 5.04
N ARG A 331 -5.32 -17.31 3.86
CA ARG A 331 -5.77 -15.99 3.41
C ARG A 331 -6.01 -15.95 1.91
N ILE A 332 -6.92 -15.09 1.48
CA ILE A 332 -7.07 -14.67 0.08
C ILE A 332 -6.68 -13.20 -0.01
N TRP A 333 -5.92 -12.85 -1.03
CA TRP A 333 -5.43 -11.50 -1.25
C TRP A 333 -5.98 -10.89 -2.53
N LEU A 334 -6.14 -9.57 -2.55
CA LEU A 334 -6.23 -8.75 -3.75
C LEU A 334 -5.03 -7.83 -3.78
N ILE A 335 -4.33 -7.80 -4.91
CA ILE A 335 -3.06 -7.13 -5.06
C ILE A 335 -3.11 -6.22 -6.28
N VAL A 336 -2.56 -5.01 -6.13
CA VAL A 336 -2.22 -4.10 -7.22
C VAL A 336 -0.88 -3.46 -6.93
N VAL A 337 0.01 -3.46 -7.92
CA VAL A 337 1.30 -2.77 -7.84
C VAL A 337 1.54 -1.99 -9.14
N ALA A 338 1.47 -0.67 -9.07
CA ALA A 338 1.69 0.26 -10.18
C ALA A 338 2.82 1.26 -9.90
N THR A 339 3.37 1.26 -8.68
CA THR A 339 4.34 2.26 -8.22
C THR A 339 5.69 2.18 -8.93
N PHE A 340 6.07 1.01 -9.47
CA PHE A 340 7.34 0.87 -10.19
C PHE A 340 7.31 1.41 -11.63
N GLN A 341 6.15 1.48 -12.23
CA GLN A 341 5.93 1.98 -13.60
C GLN A 341 5.25 3.35 -13.62
N HIS A 342 4.87 3.89 -12.45
CA HIS A 342 4.16 5.17 -12.32
C HIS A 342 2.91 5.25 -13.19
N GLY A 343 2.25 4.11 -13.41
CA GLY A 343 1.06 3.99 -14.25
C GLY A 343 -0.24 4.11 -13.48
N SER A 344 -1.34 4.16 -14.24
CA SER A 344 -2.70 4.11 -13.69
C SER A 344 -3.31 2.74 -13.93
N PHE A 345 -4.16 2.31 -13.04
CA PHE A 345 -4.91 1.06 -13.15
C PHE A 345 -6.38 1.26 -12.84
N ASP A 346 -7.21 0.42 -13.44
CA ASP A 346 -8.65 0.35 -13.20
C ASP A 346 -9.11 -1.10 -13.38
N ALA A 347 -9.68 -1.69 -12.31
CA ALA A 347 -10.16 -3.06 -12.31
C ALA A 347 -11.25 -3.28 -11.26
N SER A 348 -11.99 -4.37 -11.40
CA SER A 348 -12.97 -4.83 -10.42
C SER A 348 -12.88 -6.34 -10.22
N VAL A 349 -13.06 -6.82 -8.99
CA VAL A 349 -13.06 -8.25 -8.65
C VAL A 349 -14.32 -8.60 -7.90
N ALA A 350 -14.94 -9.73 -8.24
CA ALA A 350 -16.19 -10.20 -7.66
C ALA A 350 -16.24 -11.73 -7.53
N GLU A 351 -17.19 -12.21 -6.74
CA GLU A 351 -17.58 -13.63 -6.67
C GLU A 351 -16.43 -14.61 -6.32
N ILE A 352 -15.51 -14.19 -5.44
CA ILE A 352 -14.42 -15.07 -5.02
C ILE A 352 -14.99 -16.19 -4.15
N THR A 353 -14.75 -17.44 -4.57
CA THR A 353 -15.25 -18.64 -3.88
C THR A 353 -14.19 -19.72 -3.83
N LEU A 354 -14.01 -20.36 -2.66
CA LEU A 354 -13.26 -21.60 -2.49
C LEU A 354 -14.25 -22.77 -2.40
N HIS A 355 -13.94 -23.89 -3.05
CA HIS A 355 -14.73 -25.13 -2.93
C HIS A 355 -13.86 -26.37 -3.20
N ASP A 356 -14.23 -27.51 -2.62
CA ASP A 356 -13.52 -28.80 -2.77
C ASP A 356 -14.48 -29.97 -3.12
N GLY A 357 -15.70 -29.67 -3.58
CA GLY A 357 -16.73 -30.64 -3.84
C GLY A 357 -17.60 -31.00 -2.63
N ALA A 358 -17.05 -30.95 -1.40
CA ALA A 358 -17.76 -31.25 -0.16
C ALA A 358 -18.23 -29.94 0.55
N GLN A 359 -17.45 -28.91 0.48
CA GLN A 359 -17.71 -27.63 1.12
C GLN A 359 -17.46 -26.44 0.16
N ARG A 360 -18.11 -25.32 0.47
CA ARG A 360 -17.98 -24.07 -0.27
C ARG A 360 -17.88 -22.91 0.70
N LEU A 361 -16.92 -22.02 0.46
CA LEU A 361 -16.72 -20.78 1.21
C LEU A 361 -16.81 -19.59 0.25
N GLN A 362 -17.79 -18.71 0.49
CA GLN A 362 -17.85 -17.42 -0.19
C GLN A 362 -16.86 -16.48 0.48
N VAL A 363 -15.91 -15.97 -0.29
CA VAL A 363 -14.87 -15.01 0.18
C VAL A 363 -15.29 -13.57 -0.14
N LEU A 364 -15.85 -13.36 -1.33
CA LEU A 364 -16.40 -12.08 -1.79
C LEU A 364 -17.70 -12.32 -2.55
#